data_cbb02c07d1667e4a2518ae53ea33b51a
#
_entry.id   cbb02c07d1667e4a2518ae53ea33b51a
#
_cell.length_a   1.000
_cell.length_b   1.000
_cell.length_c   1.000
_cell.angle_alpha   90.00
_cell.angle_beta   90.00
_cell.angle_gamma   90.00
#
_symmetry.space_group_name_H-M   'P 1'
#
loop_
_entity.id
_entity.type
_entity.pdbx_description
1 polymer ?
#
loop_
_entity_poly.entity_id
_entity_poly.type
_entity_poly.pdbx_seq_one_letter_code
_entity_poly.pdbx_strand_id
1 'polypeptide(L)'
;MRRICLALPTNRSCLPAISALHDEAVYAVTHFDVEVHVLVLDSCGPREFGQHAAAVRALPATAGVVTHHLGEAEQREFLREVIAASDADKPEVLLDLMLPAALSYGACTNRAFLVAAALGCTSVHRRDSDSRYQVVAGTAGPHGAITEPGADGGRSLTAYPIHHELLTLGRSAADAAGSVTTADLDPRHAGKPVSMVGASFVGEMSVDIAEMRAIDADAYREVVGLWAPFDWSAEQKAEFADDSFRGAGTEQFTADHSLLTHVDPMRVDMCNIAFHGVQEAVPLLPATDTIGSDYFLIHLVHDATLPGVLHNRNIVNFYTPERRTGPGFTAYQTRFAKFFLSMLYLNFVYDRMERAGEALLDDRHQVRTEAVVELLWESSRLDQTENVRRLEVLDRAYRRLGGRYAEFADVLAAGRARLLDEARRDIEEFAVLTEVWPALVRGARTTGPALLQRQPD
;
A
#
# COMPACT_ATOMS: atom_id res chain seq x y z
N MET A 1 19.21 9.18 17.23
CA MET A 1 18.37 9.67 16.09
C MET A 1 17.76 8.47 15.40
N ARG A 2 16.44 8.41 15.26
CA ARG A 2 15.69 7.33 14.60
C ARG A 2 15.77 7.52 13.09
N ARG A 3 16.04 6.44 12.34
CA ARG A 3 16.02 6.45 10.86
C ARG A 3 14.68 5.98 10.35
N ILE A 4 14.16 6.67 9.36
CA ILE A 4 12.90 6.31 8.68
C ILE A 4 13.08 6.35 7.16
N CYS A 5 12.29 5.55 6.44
CA CYS A 5 12.26 5.54 4.99
C CYS A 5 10.96 6.16 4.49
N LEU A 6 11.04 7.23 3.70
CA LEU A 6 9.91 7.83 3.00
C LEU A 6 9.97 7.41 1.54
N ALA A 7 9.13 6.45 1.14
CA ALA A 7 9.23 5.71 -0.12
C ALA A 7 8.23 6.19 -1.18
N LEU A 8 8.72 6.38 -2.40
CA LEU A 8 7.97 6.76 -3.59
C LEU A 8 8.28 5.77 -4.73
N PRO A 9 7.57 4.65 -4.84
CA PRO A 9 7.64 3.81 -6.04
C PRO A 9 6.96 4.50 -7.21
N THR A 10 7.58 4.45 -8.40
CA THR A 10 7.03 5.08 -9.60
C THR A 10 7.36 4.33 -10.88
N ASN A 11 6.44 4.34 -11.83
CA ASN A 11 6.62 3.90 -13.22
C ASN A 11 6.09 4.93 -14.21
N ARG A 12 5.95 6.19 -13.77
CA ARG A 12 5.42 7.32 -14.54
C ARG A 12 6.11 8.61 -14.16
N SER A 13 5.98 9.66 -14.98
CA SER A 13 6.49 10.97 -14.63
C SER A 13 5.83 11.50 -13.35
N CYS A 14 6.66 11.85 -12.34
CA CYS A 14 6.20 12.27 -11.02
C CYS A 14 7.02 13.43 -10.40
N LEU A 15 7.57 14.32 -11.23
CA LEU A 15 8.40 15.44 -10.77
C LEU A 15 7.80 16.23 -9.59
N PRO A 16 6.48 16.61 -9.62
CA PRO A 16 5.88 17.32 -8.49
C PRO A 16 5.83 16.47 -7.21
N ALA A 17 5.68 15.14 -7.32
CA ALA A 17 5.66 14.26 -6.16
C ALA A 17 7.06 14.15 -5.52
N ILE A 18 8.14 14.13 -6.31
CA ILE A 18 9.52 14.12 -5.81
C ILE A 18 9.80 15.37 -4.99
N SER A 19 9.44 16.56 -5.48
CA SER A 19 9.60 17.81 -4.74
C SER A 19 8.77 17.83 -3.46
N ALA A 20 7.49 17.46 -3.55
CA ALA A 20 6.59 17.44 -2.40
C ALA A 20 7.03 16.45 -1.32
N LEU A 21 7.59 15.30 -1.72
CA LEU A 21 8.14 14.30 -0.81
C LEU A 21 9.38 14.83 -0.08
N HIS A 22 10.24 15.56 -0.79
CA HIS A 22 11.39 16.23 -0.17
C HIS A 22 10.93 17.26 0.87
N ASP A 23 9.91 18.07 0.56
CA ASP A 23 9.35 19.05 1.49
C ASP A 23 8.75 18.36 2.74
N GLU A 24 8.10 17.20 2.58
CA GLU A 24 7.63 16.38 3.71
C GLU A 24 8.81 15.86 4.55
N ALA A 25 9.90 15.45 3.91
CA ALA A 25 11.12 15.02 4.62
C ALA A 25 11.78 16.19 5.39
N VAL A 26 11.84 17.37 4.80
CA VAL A 26 12.31 18.60 5.48
C VAL A 26 11.44 18.93 6.67
N TYR A 27 10.11 18.84 6.52
CA TYR A 27 9.17 19.00 7.63
C TYR A 27 9.47 18.00 8.75
N ALA A 28 9.71 16.73 8.42
CA ALA A 28 9.98 15.69 9.41
C ALA A 28 11.25 15.98 10.22
N VAL A 29 12.37 16.30 9.59
CA VAL A 29 13.64 16.60 10.30
C VAL A 29 13.60 17.91 11.07
N THR A 30 12.73 18.85 10.67
CA THR A 30 12.58 20.13 11.36
C THR A 30 11.78 20.00 12.66
N HIS A 31 10.82 19.09 12.72
CA HIS A 31 9.87 18.97 13.83
C HIS A 31 10.11 17.75 14.72
N PHE A 32 10.92 16.79 14.25
CA PHE A 32 11.18 15.53 14.96
C PHE A 32 12.67 15.18 14.95
N ASP A 33 13.14 14.47 15.96
CA ASP A 33 14.51 13.95 16.03
C ASP A 33 14.65 12.68 15.17
N VAL A 34 14.67 12.85 13.85
CA VAL A 34 14.76 11.75 12.87
C VAL A 34 15.74 12.06 11.75
N GLU A 35 16.33 11.01 11.18
CA GLU A 35 17.00 11.02 9.88
C GLU A 35 16.05 10.41 8.85
N VAL A 36 15.77 11.10 7.76
CA VAL A 36 14.84 10.67 6.72
C VAL A 36 15.60 10.24 5.48
N HIS A 37 15.43 8.97 5.11
CA HIS A 37 15.85 8.44 3.82
C HIS A 37 14.68 8.52 2.84
N VAL A 38 14.72 9.50 1.94
CA VAL A 38 13.79 9.61 0.82
C VAL A 38 14.20 8.61 -0.25
N LEU A 39 13.32 7.68 -0.59
CA LEU A 39 13.60 6.59 -1.53
C LEU A 39 12.68 6.68 -2.74
N VAL A 40 13.24 7.04 -3.90
CA VAL A 40 12.54 6.99 -5.19
C VAL A 40 12.93 5.68 -5.89
N LEU A 41 11.99 4.73 -5.96
CA LEU A 41 12.14 3.49 -6.72
C LEU A 41 11.53 3.67 -8.12
N ASP A 42 12.40 3.88 -9.10
CA ASP A 42 12.02 4.32 -10.43
C ASP A 42 12.08 3.16 -11.45
N SER A 43 10.92 2.80 -11.97
CA SER A 43 10.74 1.82 -13.05
C SER A 43 10.29 2.50 -14.36
N CYS A 44 10.61 3.78 -14.55
CA CYS A 44 10.30 4.53 -15.77
C CYS A 44 11.27 4.22 -16.90
N GLY A 45 10.85 4.56 -18.12
CA GLY A 45 11.74 4.55 -19.28
C GLY A 45 12.88 5.58 -19.15
N PRO A 46 13.92 5.49 -20.00
CA PRO A 46 15.14 6.30 -19.88
C PRO A 46 14.92 7.81 -19.86
N ARG A 47 13.90 8.30 -20.55
CA ARG A 47 13.57 9.73 -20.62
C ARG A 47 13.06 10.26 -19.27
N GLU A 48 12.05 9.63 -18.74
CA GLU A 48 11.42 9.98 -17.45
C GLU A 48 12.42 9.78 -16.32
N PHE A 49 13.16 8.68 -16.32
CA PHE A 49 14.25 8.42 -15.36
C PHE A 49 15.28 9.55 -15.35
N GLY A 50 15.73 10.01 -16.54
CA GLY A 50 16.66 11.13 -16.63
C GLY A 50 16.11 12.46 -16.08
N GLN A 51 14.79 12.68 -16.26
CA GLN A 51 14.11 13.84 -15.67
C GLN A 51 14.02 13.75 -14.16
N HIS A 52 13.67 12.57 -13.62
CA HIS A 52 13.64 12.34 -12.17
C HIS A 52 15.02 12.48 -11.54
N ALA A 53 16.05 11.92 -12.17
CA ALA A 53 17.42 12.07 -11.71
C ALA A 53 17.87 13.54 -11.67
N ALA A 54 17.48 14.34 -12.68
CA ALA A 54 17.76 15.78 -12.69
C ALA A 54 17.01 16.51 -11.58
N ALA A 55 15.74 16.15 -11.33
CA ALA A 55 14.94 16.73 -10.26
C ALA A 55 15.53 16.39 -8.88
N VAL A 56 15.89 15.14 -8.64
CA VAL A 56 16.54 14.71 -7.38
C VAL A 56 17.84 15.46 -7.13
N ARG A 57 18.71 15.63 -8.15
CA ARG A 57 19.95 16.41 -8.02
C ARG A 57 19.73 17.90 -7.76
N ALA A 58 18.57 18.44 -8.16
CA ALA A 58 18.21 19.84 -7.93
C ALA A 58 17.58 20.09 -6.56
N LEU A 59 17.26 19.05 -5.79
CA LEU A 59 16.70 19.21 -4.43
C LEU A 59 17.71 19.91 -3.52
N PRO A 60 17.26 20.81 -2.64
CA PRO A 60 18.12 21.47 -1.67
C PRO A 60 18.75 20.46 -0.71
N ALA A 61 20.05 20.59 -0.45
CA ALA A 61 20.69 19.79 0.58
C ALA A 61 20.16 20.19 1.97
N THR A 62 19.62 19.24 2.70
CA THR A 62 19.04 19.46 4.04
C THR A 62 19.65 18.48 5.02
N ALA A 63 20.17 18.99 6.15
CA ALA A 63 20.73 18.13 7.20
C ALA A 63 19.65 17.15 7.71
N GLY A 64 20.00 15.87 7.80
CA GLY A 64 19.09 14.81 8.24
C GLY A 64 18.17 14.25 7.13
N VAL A 65 18.25 14.76 5.89
CA VAL A 65 17.54 14.20 4.72
C VAL A 65 18.58 13.62 3.76
N VAL A 66 18.43 12.33 3.44
CA VAL A 66 19.24 11.61 2.45
C VAL A 66 18.33 11.10 1.35
N THR A 67 18.57 11.48 0.11
CA THR A 67 17.73 11.06 -1.03
C THR A 67 18.42 9.98 -1.84
N HIS A 68 17.73 8.88 -2.09
CA HIS A 68 18.13 7.76 -2.93
C HIS A 68 17.21 7.70 -4.16
N HIS A 69 17.79 7.64 -5.35
CA HIS A 69 17.06 7.44 -6.61
C HIS A 69 17.62 6.18 -7.28
N LEU A 70 16.85 5.11 -7.30
CA LEU A 70 17.25 3.80 -7.80
C LEU A 70 16.43 3.43 -9.04
N GLY A 71 17.08 3.30 -10.19
CA GLY A 71 16.51 2.72 -11.38
C GLY A 71 16.43 1.20 -11.31
N GLU A 72 15.82 0.57 -12.31
CA GLU A 72 15.65 -0.90 -12.30
C GLU A 72 16.98 -1.67 -12.31
N ALA A 73 18.03 -1.11 -12.91
CA ALA A 73 19.36 -1.74 -12.91
C ALA A 73 19.94 -1.81 -11.49
N GLU A 74 19.92 -0.70 -10.76
CA GLU A 74 20.38 -0.62 -9.38
C GLU A 74 19.50 -1.45 -8.44
N GLN A 75 18.18 -1.45 -8.63
CA GLN A 75 17.24 -2.28 -7.89
C GLN A 75 17.55 -3.77 -8.12
N ARG A 76 17.84 -4.19 -9.35
CA ARG A 76 18.19 -5.57 -9.71
C ARG A 76 19.49 -6.01 -9.08
N GLU A 77 20.53 -5.16 -9.13
CA GLU A 77 21.81 -5.43 -8.47
C GLU A 77 21.63 -5.59 -6.96
N PHE A 78 20.95 -4.66 -6.32
CA PHE A 78 20.62 -4.72 -4.91
C PHE A 78 19.91 -6.03 -4.52
N LEU A 79 18.86 -6.41 -5.28
CA LEU A 79 18.11 -7.63 -5.03
C LEU A 79 18.97 -8.89 -5.18
N ARG A 80 19.82 -8.98 -6.19
CA ARG A 80 20.72 -10.12 -6.37
C ARG A 80 21.64 -10.32 -5.17
N GLU A 81 22.22 -9.25 -4.68
CA GLU A 81 23.10 -9.31 -3.49
C GLU A 81 22.32 -9.71 -2.23
N VAL A 82 21.12 -9.18 -2.03
CA VAL A 82 20.26 -9.53 -0.90
C VAL A 82 19.83 -10.99 -0.96
N ILE A 83 19.41 -11.48 -2.12
CA ILE A 83 19.01 -12.87 -2.33
C ILE A 83 20.21 -13.80 -2.11
N ALA A 84 21.39 -13.47 -2.64
CA ALA A 84 22.60 -14.24 -2.43
C ALA A 84 22.99 -14.32 -0.93
N ALA A 85 22.83 -13.22 -0.19
CA ALA A 85 23.13 -13.17 1.25
C ALA A 85 22.09 -13.86 2.12
N SER A 86 20.93 -14.19 1.58
CA SER A 86 19.84 -14.88 2.31
C SER A 86 19.97 -16.40 2.29
N ASP A 87 20.88 -16.96 1.49
CA ASP A 87 21.02 -18.41 1.21
C ASP A 87 19.69 -19.06 0.75
N ALA A 88 18.82 -18.27 0.11
CA ALA A 88 17.52 -18.75 -0.33
C ALA A 88 17.63 -19.62 -1.59
N ASP A 89 16.83 -20.70 -1.61
CA ASP A 89 16.67 -21.53 -2.80
C ASP A 89 16.01 -20.74 -3.95
N LYS A 90 16.33 -21.08 -5.20
CA LYS A 90 15.72 -20.53 -6.42
C LYS A 90 15.87 -19.02 -6.58
N PRO A 91 17.10 -18.48 -6.57
CA PRO A 91 17.35 -17.04 -6.57
C PRO A 91 16.70 -16.29 -7.76
N GLU A 92 16.65 -16.90 -8.95
CA GLU A 92 16.03 -16.26 -10.12
C GLU A 92 14.51 -16.13 -9.97
N VAL A 93 13.84 -17.11 -9.35
CA VAL A 93 12.39 -17.02 -9.05
C VAL A 93 12.13 -15.87 -8.09
N LEU A 94 12.93 -15.73 -7.03
CA LEU A 94 12.79 -14.63 -6.09
C LEU A 94 13.05 -13.27 -6.73
N LEU A 95 14.04 -13.19 -7.61
CA LEU A 95 14.32 -11.97 -8.35
C LEU A 95 13.13 -11.58 -9.25
N ASP A 96 12.53 -12.54 -9.95
CA ASP A 96 11.37 -12.31 -10.80
C ASP A 96 10.12 -11.90 -9.98
N LEU A 97 9.90 -12.47 -8.79
CA LEU A 97 8.85 -12.07 -7.89
C LEU A 97 9.03 -10.65 -7.34
N MET A 98 10.27 -10.27 -7.07
CA MET A 98 10.61 -8.97 -6.50
C MET A 98 10.75 -7.85 -7.55
N LEU A 99 11.12 -8.18 -8.79
CA LEU A 99 11.27 -7.22 -9.89
C LEU A 99 10.68 -7.80 -11.19
N PRO A 100 9.36 -8.05 -11.22
CA PRO A 100 8.69 -8.58 -12.39
C PRO A 100 8.67 -7.57 -13.54
N ALA A 101 8.61 -8.06 -14.78
CA ALA A 101 8.49 -7.22 -15.97
C ALA A 101 7.13 -6.50 -16.07
N ALA A 102 6.08 -7.08 -15.47
CA ALA A 102 4.75 -6.50 -15.42
C ALA A 102 4.54 -5.69 -14.13
N LEU A 103 3.52 -4.82 -14.14
CA LEU A 103 3.23 -3.97 -12.99
C LEU A 103 2.79 -4.80 -11.76
N SER A 104 3.47 -4.59 -10.63
CA SER A 104 3.11 -5.16 -9.33
C SER A 104 3.24 -4.10 -8.24
N TYR A 105 2.12 -3.75 -7.61
CA TYR A 105 2.10 -2.80 -6.48
C TYR A 105 2.76 -3.40 -5.23
N GLY A 106 2.53 -4.70 -4.98
CA GLY A 106 3.17 -5.39 -3.87
C GLY A 106 4.68 -5.51 -4.04
N ALA A 107 5.16 -5.99 -5.20
CA ALA A 107 6.59 -6.17 -5.44
C ALA A 107 7.38 -4.85 -5.37
N CYS A 108 6.84 -3.73 -5.88
CA CYS A 108 7.53 -2.45 -5.77
C CYS A 108 7.63 -1.96 -4.32
N THR A 109 6.61 -2.18 -3.51
CA THR A 109 6.61 -1.83 -2.08
C THR A 109 7.52 -2.77 -1.28
N ASN A 110 7.56 -4.06 -1.61
CA ASN A 110 8.49 -5.03 -1.00
C ASN A 110 9.95 -4.63 -1.22
N ARG A 111 10.29 -4.10 -2.41
CA ARG A 111 11.64 -3.54 -2.65
C ARG A 111 11.94 -2.38 -1.72
N ALA A 112 10.96 -1.49 -1.50
CA ALA A 112 11.12 -0.39 -0.54
C ALA A 112 11.36 -0.90 0.88
N PHE A 113 10.69 -1.97 1.31
CA PHE A 113 10.90 -2.59 2.61
C PHE A 113 12.33 -3.14 2.77
N LEU A 114 12.86 -3.83 1.75
CA LEU A 114 14.22 -4.36 1.79
C LEU A 114 15.28 -3.23 1.77
N VAL A 115 15.10 -2.19 0.97
CA VAL A 115 16.01 -1.03 0.95
C VAL A 115 15.96 -0.31 2.29
N ALA A 116 14.78 -0.12 2.88
CA ALA A 116 14.64 0.48 4.21
C ALA A 116 15.36 -0.34 5.29
N ALA A 117 15.23 -1.67 5.25
CA ALA A 117 15.95 -2.57 6.15
C ALA A 117 17.48 -2.45 5.98
N ALA A 118 17.96 -2.36 4.74
CA ALA A 118 19.37 -2.14 4.41
C ALA A 118 19.93 -0.81 4.95
N LEU A 119 19.10 0.24 4.91
CA LEU A 119 19.43 1.57 5.46
C LEU A 119 19.33 1.64 6.99
N GLY A 120 18.83 0.58 7.64
CA GLY A 120 18.61 0.55 9.08
C GLY A 120 17.43 1.41 9.53
N CYS A 121 16.47 1.66 8.63
CA CYS A 121 15.24 2.37 8.94
C CYS A 121 14.32 1.53 9.82
N THR A 122 13.68 2.14 10.82
CA THR A 122 12.77 1.47 11.75
C THR A 122 11.33 1.44 11.25
N SER A 123 11.00 2.25 10.25
CA SER A 123 9.67 2.34 9.65
C SER A 123 9.76 2.71 8.17
N VAL A 124 8.72 2.34 7.44
CA VAL A 124 8.55 2.72 6.03
C VAL A 124 7.24 3.49 5.88
N HIS A 125 7.34 4.66 5.28
CA HIS A 125 6.27 5.60 5.00
C HIS A 125 6.08 5.65 3.49
N ARG A 126 4.94 5.18 2.98
CA ARG A 126 4.70 5.09 1.54
C ARG A 126 3.85 6.24 1.02
N ARG A 127 4.21 6.77 -0.14
CA ARG A 127 3.43 7.74 -0.92
C ARG A 127 3.34 7.29 -2.36
N ASP A 128 2.23 7.62 -3.03
CA ASP A 128 2.04 7.31 -4.45
C ASP A 128 2.47 8.47 -5.35
N SER A 129 2.98 8.11 -6.52
CA SER A 129 3.52 9.07 -7.48
C SER A 129 2.46 9.95 -8.16
N ASP A 130 1.19 9.58 -8.10
CA ASP A 130 0.03 10.31 -8.63
C ASP A 130 -0.77 11.06 -7.55
N SER A 131 -0.30 11.05 -6.31
CA SER A 131 -0.94 11.74 -5.19
C SER A 131 -0.46 13.19 -5.03
N ARG A 132 -1.26 13.98 -4.30
CA ARG A 132 -0.90 15.34 -3.85
C ARG A 132 -1.31 15.52 -2.39
N TYR A 133 -0.54 16.31 -1.66
CA TYR A 133 -0.94 16.72 -0.31
C TYR A 133 -2.03 17.79 -0.37
N GLN A 134 -2.91 17.79 0.63
CA GLN A 134 -3.84 18.89 0.81
C GLN A 134 -3.09 20.14 1.30
N VAL A 135 -3.43 21.28 0.72
CA VAL A 135 -2.91 22.61 1.13
C VAL A 135 -4.09 23.40 1.67
N VAL A 136 -3.97 23.86 2.88
CA VAL A 136 -5.05 24.58 3.59
C VAL A 136 -4.58 25.93 4.09
N ALA A 137 -5.49 26.90 4.14
CA ALA A 137 -5.24 28.18 4.78
C ALA A 137 -5.44 28.04 6.29
N GLY A 138 -4.45 28.42 7.08
CA GLY A 138 -4.53 28.33 8.53
C GLY A 138 -3.25 28.82 9.21
N THR A 139 -3.29 28.94 10.53
CA THR A 139 -2.11 29.20 11.36
C THR A 139 -1.53 27.89 11.84
N ALA A 140 -0.19 27.75 11.80
CA ALA A 140 0.49 26.59 12.36
C ALA A 140 0.35 26.61 13.88
N GLY A 141 -0.29 25.58 14.44
CA GLY A 141 -0.28 25.31 15.87
C GLY A 141 1.05 24.69 16.33
N PRO A 142 1.20 24.38 17.64
CA PRO A 142 2.32 23.63 18.15
C PRO A 142 2.48 22.32 17.38
N HIS A 143 3.72 21.99 17.00
CA HIS A 143 4.07 20.80 16.22
C HIS A 143 3.49 20.74 14.79
N GLY A 144 3.13 21.87 14.17
CA GLY A 144 2.59 21.90 12.82
C GLY A 144 1.12 21.46 12.70
N ALA A 145 0.42 21.29 13.80
CA ALA A 145 -1.03 21.14 13.80
C ALA A 145 -1.67 22.40 13.20
N ILE A 146 -2.69 22.21 12.35
CA ILE A 146 -3.44 23.32 11.79
C ILE A 146 -4.48 23.74 12.82
N THR A 147 -4.40 25.00 13.25
CA THR A 147 -5.47 25.63 14.02
C THR A 147 -6.40 26.36 13.06
N GLU A 148 -7.65 26.61 13.45
CA GLU A 148 -8.63 27.30 12.62
C GLU A 148 -8.05 28.58 12.00
N PRO A 149 -8.45 28.93 10.75
CA PRO A 149 -7.94 30.14 10.07
C PRO A 149 -8.27 31.37 10.93
N GLY A 150 -7.22 32.03 11.39
CA GLY A 150 -7.40 33.34 12.02
C GLY A 150 -7.83 34.38 11.00
N ALA A 151 -8.53 35.41 11.43
CA ALA A 151 -9.02 36.52 10.60
C ALA A 151 -7.92 37.30 9.84
N ASP A 152 -6.66 36.97 10.04
CA ASP A 152 -5.46 37.71 9.62
C ASP A 152 -4.74 37.14 8.37
N GLY A 153 -5.40 36.38 7.51
CA GLY A 153 -4.79 35.86 6.26
C GLY A 153 -3.64 34.87 6.50
N GLY A 154 -3.92 33.82 7.27
CA GLY A 154 -2.96 32.80 7.65
C GLY A 154 -2.17 32.18 6.49
N ARG A 155 -0.96 31.69 6.77
CA ARG A 155 -0.10 30.99 5.80
C ARG A 155 -0.78 29.72 5.32
N SER A 156 -0.68 29.42 4.03
CA SER A 156 -1.04 28.10 3.51
C SER A 156 -0.12 27.06 4.12
N LEU A 157 -0.68 25.99 4.64
CA LEU A 157 0.05 24.87 5.23
C LEU A 157 -0.26 23.59 4.48
N THR A 158 0.76 22.78 4.30
CA THR A 158 0.60 21.43 3.73
C THR A 158 0.32 20.44 4.85
N ALA A 159 -0.74 19.65 4.68
CA ALA A 159 -1.12 18.61 5.65
C ALA A 159 -0.29 17.33 5.41
N TYR A 160 0.96 17.31 5.88
CA TYR A 160 1.85 16.15 5.74
C TYR A 160 1.42 14.99 6.64
N PRO A 161 1.13 13.79 6.08
CA PRO A 161 0.79 12.59 6.84
C PRO A 161 1.86 12.19 7.86
N ILE A 162 3.14 12.39 7.52
CA ILE A 162 4.29 12.02 8.36
C ILE A 162 4.22 12.60 9.78
N HIS A 163 3.46 13.66 10.00
CA HIS A 163 3.25 14.25 11.31
C HIS A 163 2.69 13.23 12.31
N HIS A 164 1.53 12.63 12.00
CA HIS A 164 0.90 11.63 12.88
C HIS A 164 1.71 10.33 12.91
N GLU A 165 2.32 9.97 11.79
CA GLU A 165 3.16 8.79 11.67
C GLU A 165 4.36 8.87 12.64
N LEU A 166 5.05 10.00 12.73
CA LEU A 166 6.20 10.17 13.62
C LEU A 166 5.82 10.36 15.09
N LEU A 167 4.62 10.86 15.37
CA LEU A 167 4.13 10.99 16.73
C LEU A 167 3.82 9.64 17.38
N THR A 168 3.39 8.64 16.60
CA THR A 168 2.76 7.44 17.17
C THR A 168 3.42 6.12 16.77
N LEU A 169 3.89 6.00 15.52
CA LEU A 169 4.37 4.74 14.95
C LEU A 169 5.57 4.17 15.72
N GLY A 170 5.49 2.87 16.08
CA GLY A 170 6.52 2.15 16.81
C GLY A 170 6.58 2.44 18.32
N ARG A 171 5.72 3.33 18.84
CA ARG A 171 5.54 3.55 20.28
C ARG A 171 4.54 2.55 20.84
N SER A 172 4.59 2.27 22.15
CA SER A 172 3.49 1.52 22.76
C SER A 172 2.17 2.28 22.58
N ALA A 173 1.05 1.56 22.49
CA ALA A 173 -0.25 2.22 22.34
C ALA A 173 -0.56 3.15 23.56
N ALA A 174 -0.12 2.78 24.75
CA ALA A 174 -0.24 3.62 25.94
C ALA A 174 0.49 4.97 25.79
N ASP A 175 1.74 4.93 25.26
CA ASP A 175 2.53 6.15 25.03
C ASP A 175 1.99 6.97 23.85
N ALA A 176 1.42 6.32 22.84
CA ALA A 176 0.85 6.97 21.67
C ALA A 176 -0.49 7.68 21.97
N ALA A 177 -1.25 7.19 22.96
CA ALA A 177 -2.59 7.70 23.30
C ALA A 177 -2.59 9.20 23.64
N GLY A 178 -1.52 9.72 24.24
CA GLY A 178 -1.37 11.16 24.52
C GLY A 178 -1.04 12.04 23.30
N SER A 179 -0.81 11.42 22.13
CA SER A 179 -0.42 12.11 20.89
C SER A 179 -1.50 12.05 19.80
N VAL A 180 -2.68 11.52 20.12
CA VAL A 180 -3.85 11.44 19.22
C VAL A 180 -5.02 12.22 19.77
N THR A 181 -5.97 12.60 18.93
CA THR A 181 -7.18 13.33 19.37
C THR A 181 -8.17 12.42 20.11
N THR A 182 -8.20 11.14 19.75
CA THR A 182 -9.08 10.15 20.37
C THR A 182 -8.36 8.80 20.45
N ALA A 183 -8.55 8.08 21.54
CA ALA A 183 -8.09 6.70 21.69
C ALA A 183 -9.30 5.80 22.00
N ASP A 184 -9.48 4.77 21.16
CA ASP A 184 -10.51 3.74 21.31
C ASP A 184 -9.84 2.39 21.11
N LEU A 185 -9.15 1.93 22.15
CA LEU A 185 -8.40 0.68 22.14
C LEU A 185 -8.58 -0.03 23.48
N ASP A 186 -8.82 -1.34 23.42
CA ASP A 186 -8.88 -2.17 24.64
C ASP A 186 -7.58 -2.02 25.45
N PRO A 187 -7.64 -1.76 26.75
CA PRO A 187 -6.46 -1.64 27.61
C PRO A 187 -5.50 -2.84 27.57
N ARG A 188 -5.98 -4.02 27.19
CA ARG A 188 -5.13 -5.22 27.00
C ARG A 188 -4.05 -5.00 25.93
N HIS A 189 -4.30 -4.14 24.96
CA HIS A 189 -3.38 -3.86 23.87
C HIS A 189 -2.46 -2.66 24.14
N ALA A 190 -2.54 -2.05 25.32
CA ALA A 190 -1.78 -0.85 25.69
C ALA A 190 -0.25 -1.01 25.56
N GLY A 191 0.27 -2.21 25.82
CA GLY A 191 1.70 -2.54 25.69
C GLY A 191 2.17 -2.85 24.28
N LYS A 192 1.25 -3.10 23.32
CA LYS A 192 1.61 -3.43 21.94
C LYS A 192 2.11 -2.18 21.18
N PRO A 193 3.06 -2.33 20.24
CA PRO A 193 3.51 -1.22 19.42
C PRO A 193 2.43 -0.80 18.42
N VAL A 194 2.30 0.50 18.15
CA VAL A 194 1.55 1.01 17.00
C VAL A 194 2.27 0.56 15.74
N SER A 195 1.67 -0.36 15.00
CA SER A 195 2.31 -1.06 13.87
C SER A 195 1.95 -0.46 12.51
N MET A 196 0.88 0.33 12.45
CA MET A 196 0.42 1.02 11.25
C MET A 196 -0.15 2.39 11.59
N VAL A 197 0.20 3.38 10.76
CA VAL A 197 -0.43 4.70 10.80
C VAL A 197 -0.80 5.07 9.38
N GLY A 198 -2.05 5.44 9.15
CA GLY A 198 -2.51 5.72 7.80
C GLY A 198 -3.72 6.62 7.73
N ALA A 199 -4.01 7.04 6.52
CA ALA A 199 -5.22 7.74 6.16
C ALA A 199 -5.73 7.24 4.80
N SER A 200 -6.84 7.80 4.36
CA SER A 200 -7.41 7.55 3.06
C SER A 200 -7.01 8.65 2.06
N PHE A 201 -7.77 8.78 1.01
CA PHE A 201 -7.65 9.82 0.00
C PHE A 201 -8.95 10.61 -0.12
N VAL A 202 -8.85 11.81 -0.65
CA VAL A 202 -9.98 12.64 -1.12
C VAL A 202 -9.85 12.82 -2.64
N GLY A 203 -10.96 13.10 -3.32
CA GLY A 203 -10.97 13.33 -4.77
C GLY A 203 -11.46 12.13 -5.57
N GLU A 204 -10.81 11.83 -6.70
CA GLU A 204 -11.27 10.82 -7.64
C GLU A 204 -10.86 9.40 -7.20
N MET A 205 -11.74 8.44 -7.48
CA MET A 205 -11.47 7.02 -7.22
C MET A 205 -10.46 6.47 -8.23
N SER A 206 -9.64 5.52 -7.78
CA SER A 206 -8.67 4.83 -8.64
C SER A 206 -9.32 3.93 -9.70
N VAL A 207 -10.58 3.53 -9.50
CA VAL A 207 -11.40 2.75 -10.43
C VAL A 207 -12.63 3.56 -10.80
N ASP A 208 -12.99 3.63 -12.08
CA ASP A 208 -14.17 4.37 -12.56
C ASP A 208 -15.47 3.57 -12.36
N ILE A 209 -15.71 3.15 -11.14
CA ILE A 209 -16.93 2.43 -10.75
C ILE A 209 -18.15 3.34 -10.62
N ALA A 210 -17.93 4.65 -10.51
CA ALA A 210 -19.02 5.62 -10.56
C ALA A 210 -19.75 5.58 -11.91
N GLU A 211 -19.02 5.39 -13.02
CA GLU A 211 -19.59 5.18 -14.34
C GLU A 211 -20.44 3.91 -14.39
N MET A 212 -19.94 2.78 -13.88
CA MET A 212 -20.72 1.52 -13.80
C MET A 212 -22.04 1.72 -13.05
N ARG A 213 -21.98 2.41 -11.90
CA ARG A 213 -23.16 2.70 -11.07
C ARG A 213 -24.15 3.61 -11.79
N ALA A 214 -23.68 4.57 -12.57
CA ALA A 214 -24.53 5.47 -13.35
C ALA A 214 -25.21 4.77 -14.54
N ILE A 215 -24.56 3.77 -15.15
CA ILE A 215 -25.10 3.00 -16.27
C ILE A 215 -26.13 1.98 -15.75
N ASP A 216 -25.76 1.16 -14.77
CA ASP A 216 -26.58 0.10 -14.19
C ASP A 216 -26.15 -0.17 -12.73
N ALA A 217 -26.96 0.28 -11.77
CA ALA A 217 -26.67 0.16 -10.35
C ALA A 217 -26.65 -1.30 -9.86
N ASP A 218 -27.42 -2.20 -10.48
CA ASP A 218 -27.42 -3.61 -10.10
C ASP A 218 -26.18 -4.32 -10.63
N ALA A 219 -25.78 -4.05 -11.89
CA ALA A 219 -24.52 -4.55 -12.42
C ALA A 219 -23.33 -4.06 -11.58
N TYR A 220 -23.33 -2.80 -11.13
CA TYR A 220 -22.34 -2.27 -10.20
C TYR A 220 -22.28 -3.08 -8.89
N ARG A 221 -23.45 -3.33 -8.26
CA ARG A 221 -23.49 -4.11 -7.00
C ARG A 221 -23.05 -5.55 -7.20
N GLU A 222 -23.40 -6.19 -8.33
CA GLU A 222 -22.90 -7.53 -8.67
C GLU A 222 -21.37 -7.55 -8.79
N VAL A 223 -20.77 -6.56 -9.45
CA VAL A 223 -19.31 -6.48 -9.64
C VAL A 223 -18.60 -6.20 -8.32
N VAL A 224 -19.00 -5.15 -7.59
CA VAL A 224 -18.34 -4.77 -6.33
C VAL A 224 -18.57 -5.80 -5.24
N GLY A 225 -19.73 -6.47 -5.23
CA GLY A 225 -20.03 -7.56 -4.31
C GLY A 225 -19.07 -8.77 -4.42
N LEU A 226 -18.32 -8.88 -5.51
CA LEU A 226 -17.27 -9.91 -5.66
C LEU A 226 -16.05 -9.67 -4.75
N TRP A 227 -15.88 -8.49 -4.20
CA TRP A 227 -14.86 -8.22 -3.21
C TRP A 227 -15.19 -8.85 -1.86
N ALA A 228 -16.48 -8.86 -1.49
CA ALA A 228 -16.94 -9.44 -0.25
C ALA A 228 -16.71 -10.97 -0.18
N PRO A 229 -16.65 -11.56 1.02
CA PRO A 229 -16.68 -12.99 1.21
C PRO A 229 -17.83 -13.64 0.46
N PHE A 230 -17.59 -14.82 -0.11
CA PHE A 230 -18.57 -15.47 -1.01
C PHE A 230 -19.84 -15.93 -0.28
N ASP A 231 -19.74 -16.25 1.00
CA ASP A 231 -20.80 -16.73 1.88
C ASP A 231 -21.70 -15.63 2.48
N TRP A 232 -21.35 -14.36 2.25
CA TRP A 232 -22.24 -13.25 2.66
C TRP A 232 -23.55 -13.26 1.90
N SER A 233 -24.64 -12.83 2.57
CA SER A 233 -25.95 -12.68 1.93
C SER A 233 -25.95 -11.60 0.84
N ALA A 234 -26.95 -11.61 -0.01
CA ALA A 234 -27.11 -10.58 -1.04
C ALA A 234 -27.27 -9.17 -0.45
N GLU A 235 -27.96 -9.06 0.70
CA GLU A 235 -28.14 -7.80 1.43
C GLU A 235 -26.83 -7.28 1.98
N GLN A 236 -26.01 -8.13 2.63
CA GLN A 236 -24.69 -7.77 3.12
C GLN A 236 -23.75 -7.31 2.00
N LYS A 237 -23.77 -8.03 0.86
CA LYS A 237 -22.99 -7.65 -0.33
C LYS A 237 -23.45 -6.33 -0.94
N ALA A 238 -24.75 -6.05 -0.93
CA ALA A 238 -25.29 -4.78 -1.43
C ALA A 238 -24.90 -3.60 -0.52
N GLU A 239 -25.02 -3.76 0.79
CA GLU A 239 -24.57 -2.77 1.77
C GLU A 239 -23.06 -2.48 1.63
N PHE A 240 -22.26 -3.53 1.59
CA PHE A 240 -20.82 -3.42 1.35
C PHE A 240 -20.50 -2.68 0.03
N ALA A 241 -21.21 -3.00 -1.07
CA ALA A 241 -21.00 -2.33 -2.35
C ALA A 241 -21.39 -0.84 -2.30
N ASP A 242 -22.42 -0.50 -1.54
CA ASP A 242 -22.83 0.89 -1.39
C ASP A 242 -21.84 1.72 -0.55
N ASP A 243 -21.03 1.10 0.32
CA ASP A 243 -20.04 1.74 1.16
C ASP A 243 -18.60 1.66 0.63
N SER A 244 -18.34 0.71 -0.28
CA SER A 244 -17.00 0.50 -0.83
C SER A 244 -16.56 1.59 -1.80
N PHE A 245 -15.25 1.76 -1.94
CA PHE A 245 -14.61 2.67 -2.89
C PHE A 245 -15.00 4.15 -2.75
N ARG A 246 -15.43 4.57 -1.57
CA ARG A 246 -15.81 5.98 -1.35
C ARG A 246 -14.64 6.90 -1.03
N GLY A 247 -13.50 6.33 -0.59
CA GLY A 247 -12.42 7.11 -0.02
C GLY A 247 -12.88 7.92 1.21
N ALA A 248 -12.20 9.04 1.49
CA ALA A 248 -12.59 9.98 2.54
C ALA A 248 -13.55 11.10 2.03
N GLY A 249 -14.05 10.95 0.81
CA GLY A 249 -14.97 11.93 0.21
C GLY A 249 -14.23 13.10 -0.46
N THR A 250 -14.83 14.28 -0.42
CA THR A 250 -14.32 15.50 -1.07
C THR A 250 -14.08 16.65 -0.07
N GLU A 251 -14.31 16.42 1.21
CA GLU A 251 -14.15 17.45 2.24
C GLU A 251 -12.68 17.83 2.38
N GLN A 252 -12.43 19.14 2.39
CA GLN A 252 -11.08 19.66 2.60
C GLN A 252 -10.68 19.51 4.07
N PHE A 253 -9.39 19.30 4.30
CA PHE A 253 -8.80 19.27 5.61
C PHE A 253 -8.89 20.65 6.27
N THR A 254 -9.45 20.72 7.48
CA THR A 254 -9.62 21.99 8.24
C THR A 254 -9.03 21.91 9.63
N ALA A 255 -9.02 20.75 10.25
CA ALA A 255 -8.47 20.50 11.58
C ALA A 255 -7.93 19.08 11.69
N ASP A 256 -6.93 18.87 12.54
CA ASP A 256 -6.33 17.54 12.79
C ASP A 256 -7.28 16.65 13.60
N HIS A 257 -7.52 15.46 13.08
CA HIS A 257 -8.18 14.37 13.78
C HIS A 257 -7.35 13.10 13.64
N SER A 258 -7.15 12.41 14.75
CA SER A 258 -6.47 11.12 14.77
C SER A 258 -7.09 10.20 15.82
N LEU A 259 -7.20 8.92 15.48
CA LEU A 259 -7.83 7.89 16.29
C LEU A 259 -6.87 6.71 16.44
N LEU A 260 -6.47 6.41 17.67
CA LEU A 260 -5.76 5.18 18.03
C LEU A 260 -6.78 4.07 18.24
N THR A 261 -6.72 3.02 17.43
CA THR A 261 -7.70 1.92 17.42
C THR A 261 -7.14 0.67 16.74
N HIS A 262 -7.91 -0.39 16.63
CA HIS A 262 -7.73 -1.40 15.59
C HIS A 262 -8.32 -0.85 14.29
N VAL A 263 -7.44 -0.39 13.40
CA VAL A 263 -7.86 0.34 12.20
C VAL A 263 -8.56 -0.60 11.23
N ASP A 264 -9.81 -0.27 10.88
CA ASP A 264 -10.56 -0.98 9.85
C ASP A 264 -9.83 -0.85 8.50
N PRO A 265 -9.52 -1.96 7.82
CA PRO A 265 -8.82 -1.97 6.54
C PRO A 265 -9.47 -1.13 5.44
N MET A 266 -10.78 -0.91 5.50
CA MET A 266 -11.53 -0.11 4.54
C MET A 266 -11.34 1.41 4.71
N ARG A 267 -10.70 1.85 5.79
CA ARG A 267 -10.54 3.27 6.13
C ARG A 267 -9.19 3.87 5.80
N VAL A 268 -8.24 3.05 5.38
CA VAL A 268 -6.89 3.47 4.99
C VAL A 268 -6.58 3.04 3.57
N ASP A 269 -5.62 3.71 2.95
CA ASP A 269 -5.17 3.40 1.59
C ASP A 269 -3.65 3.33 1.55
N MET A 270 -3.12 2.43 0.73
CA MET A 270 -1.68 2.22 0.59
C MET A 270 -0.92 3.43 0.04
N CYS A 271 -1.61 4.37 -0.58
CA CYS A 271 -1.03 5.63 -1.06
C CYS A 271 -0.65 6.59 0.09
N ASN A 272 -1.09 6.33 1.31
CA ASN A 272 -0.95 7.22 2.48
C ASN A 272 -0.84 6.43 3.78
N ILE A 273 0.26 5.69 3.93
CA ILE A 273 0.41 4.73 5.03
C ILE A 273 1.87 4.58 5.47
N ALA A 274 2.06 4.22 6.73
CA ALA A 274 3.34 3.87 7.29
C ALA A 274 3.25 2.59 8.14
N PHE A 275 4.29 1.77 8.10
CA PHE A 275 4.40 0.51 8.83
C PHE A 275 5.63 0.47 9.72
N HIS A 276 5.50 -0.23 10.86
CA HIS A 276 6.58 -0.52 11.80
C HIS A 276 6.54 -1.98 12.22
N GLY A 277 7.62 -2.72 11.96
CA GLY A 277 7.82 -4.11 12.35
C GLY A 277 7.14 -5.13 11.44
N VAL A 278 5.86 -4.97 11.12
CA VAL A 278 5.09 -5.96 10.34
C VAL A 278 5.64 -6.19 8.93
N GLN A 279 6.14 -5.16 8.28
CA GLN A 279 6.77 -5.22 6.95
C GLN A 279 8.09 -6.02 6.92
N GLU A 280 8.68 -6.28 8.08
CA GLU A 280 9.88 -7.11 8.20
C GLU A 280 9.55 -8.59 8.41
N ALA A 281 8.36 -8.89 8.92
CA ALA A 281 7.88 -10.24 9.15
C ALA A 281 7.18 -10.83 7.93
N VAL A 282 6.39 -10.02 7.20
CA VAL A 282 5.57 -10.47 6.07
C VAL A 282 5.67 -9.46 4.92
N PRO A 283 5.91 -9.92 3.68
CA PRO A 283 5.88 -9.06 2.49
C PRO A 283 4.43 -8.77 2.07
N LEU A 284 4.28 -8.01 1.00
CA LEU A 284 3.04 -7.85 0.25
C LEU A 284 2.97 -8.88 -0.87
N LEU A 285 1.76 -9.19 -1.33
CA LEU A 285 1.49 -10.09 -2.45
C LEU A 285 2.23 -9.61 -3.72
N PRO A 286 3.16 -10.40 -4.30
CA PRO A 286 3.96 -9.96 -5.45
C PRO A 286 3.20 -10.04 -6.80
N ALA A 287 1.90 -10.35 -6.78
CA ALA A 287 1.07 -10.52 -7.97
C ALA A 287 1.19 -9.37 -8.96
N THR A 288 1.23 -9.71 -10.23
CA THR A 288 1.33 -8.76 -11.33
C THR A 288 -0.02 -8.46 -11.98
N ASP A 289 -0.14 -7.29 -12.59
CA ASP A 289 -1.33 -6.85 -13.32
C ASP A 289 -2.64 -7.06 -12.54
N THR A 290 -2.60 -6.76 -11.24
CA THR A 290 -3.76 -6.73 -10.35
C THR A 290 -3.76 -5.43 -9.54
N ILE A 291 -4.92 -5.01 -9.05
CA ILE A 291 -5.04 -3.98 -8.01
C ILE A 291 -5.07 -4.67 -6.64
N GLY A 292 -4.83 -3.92 -5.57
CA GLY A 292 -4.97 -4.42 -4.20
C GLY A 292 -3.95 -5.47 -3.76
N SER A 293 -2.92 -5.75 -4.55
CA SER A 293 -1.83 -6.67 -4.16
C SER A 293 -1.01 -6.17 -2.97
N ASP A 294 -1.12 -4.90 -2.64
CA ASP A 294 -0.40 -4.23 -1.57
C ASP A 294 -1.21 -4.02 -0.27
N TYR A 295 -2.45 -4.52 -0.18
CA TYR A 295 -3.32 -4.31 1.00
C TYR A 295 -3.12 -5.32 2.14
N PHE A 296 -2.39 -6.40 1.93
CA PHE A 296 -2.30 -7.52 2.87
C PHE A 296 -1.87 -7.11 4.28
N LEU A 297 -0.87 -6.22 4.42
CA LEU A 297 -0.38 -5.79 5.73
C LEU A 297 -1.41 -4.97 6.52
N ILE A 298 -2.32 -4.28 5.87
CA ILE A 298 -3.41 -3.55 6.53
C ILE A 298 -4.33 -4.55 7.24
N HIS A 299 -4.74 -5.61 6.53
CA HIS A 299 -5.52 -6.70 7.11
C HIS A 299 -4.77 -7.42 8.21
N LEU A 300 -3.50 -7.75 7.99
CA LEU A 300 -2.67 -8.43 9.01
C LEU A 300 -2.59 -7.63 10.32
N VAL A 301 -2.40 -6.32 10.26
CA VAL A 301 -2.37 -5.45 11.46
C VAL A 301 -3.70 -5.47 12.17
N HIS A 302 -4.81 -5.36 11.44
CA HIS A 302 -6.16 -5.41 11.99
C HIS A 302 -6.45 -6.77 12.63
N ASP A 303 -6.27 -7.86 11.87
CA ASP A 303 -6.65 -9.22 12.26
C ASP A 303 -5.78 -9.75 13.40
N ALA A 304 -4.49 -9.40 13.44
CA ALA A 304 -3.58 -9.71 14.56
C ALA A 304 -3.81 -8.83 15.80
N THR A 305 -4.83 -7.99 15.79
CA THR A 305 -5.17 -7.06 16.88
C THR A 305 -3.99 -6.15 17.30
N LEU A 306 -3.19 -5.73 16.32
CA LEU A 306 -2.15 -4.73 16.52
C LEU A 306 -2.74 -3.32 16.49
N PRO A 307 -2.29 -2.41 17.39
CA PRO A 307 -2.72 -1.04 17.36
C PRO A 307 -2.32 -0.32 16.08
N GLY A 308 -3.22 0.51 15.57
CA GLY A 308 -2.96 1.43 14.49
C GLY A 308 -3.50 2.82 14.79
N VAL A 309 -3.10 3.80 14.00
CA VAL A 309 -3.65 5.16 14.06
C VAL A 309 -4.23 5.53 12.70
N LEU A 310 -5.50 5.90 12.72
CA LEU A 310 -6.17 6.53 11.59
C LEU A 310 -6.10 8.06 11.77
N HIS A 311 -5.71 8.79 10.72
CA HIS A 311 -5.73 10.26 10.75
C HIS A 311 -6.46 10.82 9.52
N ASN A 312 -6.72 12.13 9.51
CA ASN A 312 -7.46 12.79 8.44
C ASN A 312 -6.60 13.65 7.51
N ARG A 313 -5.27 13.57 7.59
CA ARG A 313 -4.37 14.18 6.59
C ARG A 313 -4.36 13.33 5.33
N ASN A 314 -5.55 13.27 4.68
CA ASN A 314 -5.77 12.50 3.47
C ASN A 314 -4.99 13.14 2.31
N ILE A 315 -4.49 12.33 1.40
CA ILE A 315 -3.93 12.82 0.14
C ILE A 315 -5.04 13.10 -0.87
N VAL A 316 -4.73 13.87 -1.90
CA VAL A 316 -5.62 14.08 -3.04
C VAL A 316 -5.26 13.07 -4.11
N ASN A 317 -6.22 12.23 -4.49
CA ASN A 317 -6.08 11.23 -5.54
C ASN A 317 -6.70 11.71 -6.85
N PHE A 318 -6.07 11.36 -7.97
CA PHE A 318 -6.52 11.70 -9.31
C PHE A 318 -6.66 10.45 -10.15
N TYR A 319 -7.80 10.30 -10.82
CA TYR A 319 -7.96 9.25 -11.81
C TYR A 319 -7.27 9.63 -13.12
N THR A 320 -6.28 8.84 -13.50
CA THR A 320 -5.50 9.13 -14.70
C THR A 320 -6.31 8.87 -15.97
N PRO A 321 -6.38 9.85 -16.92
CA PRO A 321 -7.23 9.72 -18.11
C PRO A 321 -6.92 8.51 -19.00
N GLU A 322 -5.68 8.06 -19.03
CA GLU A 322 -5.27 6.87 -19.78
C GLU A 322 -5.98 5.58 -19.35
N ARG A 323 -6.46 5.49 -18.10
CA ARG A 323 -7.24 4.35 -17.61
C ARG A 323 -8.66 4.30 -18.16
N ARG A 324 -9.14 5.41 -18.76
CA ARG A 324 -10.53 5.56 -19.24
C ARG A 324 -10.72 5.19 -20.71
N THR A 325 -9.66 5.05 -21.49
CA THR A 325 -9.75 4.91 -22.94
C THR A 325 -8.86 3.83 -23.51
N GLY A 326 -9.33 3.18 -24.59
CA GLY A 326 -8.56 2.25 -25.41
C GLY A 326 -7.89 1.12 -24.63
N PRO A 327 -6.62 0.81 -24.94
CA PRO A 327 -5.88 -0.26 -24.28
C PRO A 327 -5.73 -0.07 -22.77
N GLY A 328 -5.66 1.16 -22.30
CA GLY A 328 -5.57 1.48 -20.87
C GLY A 328 -6.81 1.05 -20.09
N PHE A 329 -8.00 1.24 -20.64
CA PHE A 329 -9.25 0.74 -20.07
C PHE A 329 -9.25 -0.79 -19.95
N THR A 330 -8.93 -1.48 -21.06
CA THR A 330 -8.87 -2.96 -21.07
C THR A 330 -7.86 -3.50 -20.06
N ALA A 331 -6.66 -2.94 -20.01
CA ALA A 331 -5.63 -3.32 -19.05
C ALA A 331 -6.11 -3.12 -17.61
N TYR A 332 -6.77 -2.01 -17.32
CA TYR A 332 -7.25 -1.70 -15.99
C TYR A 332 -8.41 -2.62 -15.55
N GLN A 333 -9.36 -2.91 -16.45
CA GLN A 333 -10.44 -3.85 -16.17
C GLN A 333 -9.92 -5.29 -15.98
N THR A 334 -8.85 -5.68 -16.68
CA THR A 334 -8.17 -6.97 -16.44
C THR A 334 -7.60 -7.04 -15.03
N ARG A 335 -6.92 -5.97 -14.56
CA ARG A 335 -6.41 -5.88 -13.18
C ARG A 335 -7.52 -5.97 -12.15
N PHE A 336 -8.65 -5.34 -12.43
CA PHE A 336 -9.83 -5.38 -11.57
C PHE A 336 -10.44 -6.78 -11.51
N ALA A 337 -10.53 -7.49 -12.64
CA ALA A 337 -10.97 -8.88 -12.68
C ALA A 337 -10.01 -9.80 -11.89
N LYS A 338 -8.69 -9.67 -12.06
CA LYS A 338 -7.69 -10.43 -11.29
C LYS A 338 -7.83 -10.17 -9.78
N PHE A 339 -8.03 -8.93 -9.38
CA PHE A 339 -8.29 -8.59 -7.99
C PHE A 339 -9.46 -9.38 -7.42
N PHE A 340 -10.60 -9.45 -8.11
CA PHE A 340 -11.73 -10.24 -7.63
C PHE A 340 -11.43 -11.73 -7.54
N LEU A 341 -10.62 -12.27 -8.44
CA LEU A 341 -10.22 -13.68 -8.36
C LEU A 341 -9.26 -13.96 -7.20
N SER A 342 -8.36 -13.02 -6.87
CA SER A 342 -7.48 -13.15 -5.71
C SER A 342 -8.25 -13.13 -4.39
N MET A 343 -9.41 -12.47 -4.34
CA MET A 343 -10.23 -12.39 -3.12
C MET A 343 -10.82 -13.74 -2.67
N LEU A 344 -10.92 -14.76 -3.52
CA LEU A 344 -11.22 -16.12 -3.06
C LEU A 344 -10.20 -16.59 -2.03
N TYR A 345 -8.93 -16.40 -2.34
CA TYR A 345 -7.80 -16.86 -1.52
C TYR A 345 -7.57 -15.93 -0.34
N LEU A 346 -7.56 -14.62 -0.59
CA LEU A 346 -7.26 -13.61 0.43
C LEU A 346 -8.36 -13.55 1.50
N ASN A 347 -9.65 -13.59 1.14
CA ASN A 347 -10.74 -13.63 2.13
C ASN A 347 -10.66 -14.87 3.02
N PHE A 348 -10.24 -16.01 2.49
CA PHE A 348 -9.98 -17.20 3.31
C PHE A 348 -8.87 -16.93 4.34
N VAL A 349 -7.77 -16.31 3.91
CA VAL A 349 -6.65 -15.98 4.80
C VAL A 349 -7.08 -14.95 5.84
N TYR A 350 -7.79 -13.90 5.45
CA TYR A 350 -8.28 -12.85 6.37
C TYR A 350 -9.22 -13.42 7.43
N ASP A 351 -10.21 -14.25 7.03
CA ASP A 351 -11.11 -14.93 7.97
C ASP A 351 -10.36 -15.80 8.98
N ARG A 352 -9.29 -16.49 8.54
CA ARG A 352 -8.46 -17.30 9.44
C ARG A 352 -7.57 -16.44 10.33
N MET A 353 -7.01 -15.36 9.83
CA MET A 353 -6.22 -14.41 10.62
C MET A 353 -7.07 -13.74 11.69
N GLU A 354 -8.29 -13.26 11.34
CA GLU A 354 -9.23 -12.68 12.29
C GLU A 354 -9.58 -13.65 13.43
N ARG A 355 -9.86 -14.92 13.11
CA ARG A 355 -10.13 -15.96 14.11
C ARG A 355 -8.91 -16.29 14.98
N ALA A 356 -7.71 -16.23 14.41
CA ALA A 356 -6.47 -16.49 15.15
C ALA A 356 -6.13 -15.32 16.08
N GLY A 357 -6.42 -14.07 15.66
CA GLY A 357 -6.20 -12.90 16.47
C GLY A 357 -4.77 -12.81 17.01
N GLU A 358 -4.63 -12.67 18.32
CA GLU A 358 -3.34 -12.57 19.01
C GLU A 358 -2.45 -13.82 18.85
N ALA A 359 -2.99 -14.97 18.48
CA ALA A 359 -2.20 -16.17 18.22
C ALA A 359 -1.28 -16.04 16.99
N LEU A 360 -1.50 -15.02 16.15
CA LEU A 360 -0.59 -14.63 15.09
C LEU A 360 0.69 -13.94 15.60
N LEU A 361 0.75 -13.59 16.88
CA LEU A 361 1.87 -12.87 17.47
C LEU A 361 2.70 -13.78 18.39
N ASP A 362 3.98 -13.46 18.53
CA ASP A 362 4.85 -14.03 19.55
C ASP A 362 4.74 -13.26 20.89
N ASP A 363 5.50 -13.69 21.89
CA ASP A 363 5.54 -13.05 23.21
C ASP A 363 6.07 -11.60 23.21
N ARG A 364 6.65 -11.14 22.07
CA ARG A 364 7.14 -9.78 21.86
C ARG A 364 6.18 -8.95 21.02
N HIS A 365 4.99 -9.49 20.76
CA HIS A 365 4.00 -8.91 19.85
C HIS A 365 4.49 -8.73 18.40
N GLN A 366 5.45 -9.60 17.96
CA GLN A 366 5.89 -9.65 16.57
C GLN A 366 5.06 -10.68 15.82
N VAL A 367 4.77 -10.41 14.54
CA VAL A 367 4.03 -11.37 13.70
C VAL A 367 4.84 -12.64 13.48
N ARG A 368 4.20 -13.78 13.70
CA ARG A 368 4.74 -15.11 13.44
C ARG A 368 4.60 -15.42 11.95
N THR A 369 5.68 -15.23 11.20
CA THR A 369 5.70 -15.43 9.74
C THR A 369 5.21 -16.82 9.34
N GLU A 370 5.62 -17.86 10.06
CA GLU A 370 5.24 -19.26 9.82
C GLU A 370 3.73 -19.48 9.91
N ALA A 371 3.03 -18.79 10.82
CA ALA A 371 1.57 -18.89 10.92
C ALA A 371 0.87 -18.30 9.67
N VAL A 372 1.40 -17.22 9.13
CA VAL A 372 0.88 -16.63 7.90
C VAL A 372 1.17 -17.53 6.69
N VAL A 373 2.37 -18.11 6.61
CA VAL A 373 2.76 -19.05 5.54
C VAL A 373 1.83 -20.26 5.50
N GLU A 374 1.50 -20.85 6.67
CA GLU A 374 0.55 -21.98 6.76
C GLU A 374 -0.81 -21.61 6.15
N LEU A 375 -1.34 -20.44 6.48
CA LEU A 375 -2.63 -19.96 5.96
C LEU A 375 -2.59 -19.72 4.43
N LEU A 376 -1.50 -19.17 3.91
CA LEU A 376 -1.33 -18.95 2.48
C LEU A 376 -1.28 -20.29 1.71
N TRP A 377 -0.53 -21.29 2.21
CA TRP A 377 -0.51 -22.61 1.61
C TRP A 377 -1.84 -23.36 1.75
N GLU A 378 -2.58 -23.16 2.83
CA GLU A 378 -3.93 -23.71 2.97
C GLU A 378 -4.86 -23.11 1.94
N SER A 379 -4.84 -21.79 1.77
CA SER A 379 -5.69 -21.08 0.81
C SER A 379 -5.41 -21.45 -0.64
N SER A 380 -4.14 -21.68 -1.03
CA SER A 380 -3.76 -22.03 -2.40
C SER A 380 -4.37 -23.37 -2.88
N ARG A 381 -4.81 -24.22 -1.94
CA ARG A 381 -5.43 -25.53 -2.21
C ARG A 381 -6.94 -25.45 -2.39
N LEU A 382 -7.55 -24.29 -2.24
CA LEU A 382 -8.98 -24.11 -2.49
C LEU A 382 -9.33 -24.46 -3.93
N ASP A 383 -10.50 -25.10 -4.12
CA ASP A 383 -10.99 -25.33 -5.45
C ASP A 383 -11.42 -24.01 -6.14
N GLN A 384 -11.44 -24.00 -7.45
CA GLN A 384 -11.68 -22.77 -8.22
C GLN A 384 -13.16 -22.57 -8.60
N THR A 385 -14.08 -23.37 -8.10
CA THR A 385 -15.50 -23.31 -8.46
C THR A 385 -16.05 -21.90 -8.23
N GLU A 386 -15.72 -21.28 -7.09
CA GLU A 386 -16.16 -19.93 -6.81
C GLU A 386 -15.52 -18.89 -7.77
N ASN A 387 -14.26 -19.03 -8.14
CA ASN A 387 -13.60 -18.14 -9.11
C ASN A 387 -14.20 -18.30 -10.52
N VAL A 388 -14.60 -19.51 -10.90
CA VAL A 388 -15.35 -19.76 -12.12
C VAL A 388 -16.68 -18.98 -12.10
N ARG A 389 -17.42 -19.04 -10.98
CA ARG A 389 -18.66 -18.30 -10.78
C ARG A 389 -18.43 -16.77 -10.80
N ARG A 390 -17.35 -16.28 -10.20
CA ARG A 390 -16.98 -14.85 -10.22
C ARG A 390 -16.75 -14.34 -11.65
N LEU A 391 -16.10 -15.12 -12.51
CA LEU A 391 -15.94 -14.77 -13.92
C LEU A 391 -17.27 -14.76 -14.67
N GLU A 392 -18.21 -15.64 -14.33
CA GLU A 392 -19.56 -15.63 -14.92
C GLU A 392 -20.38 -14.41 -14.49
N VAL A 393 -20.23 -13.98 -13.24
CA VAL A 393 -20.84 -12.73 -12.74
C VAL A 393 -20.28 -11.52 -13.47
N LEU A 394 -18.94 -11.44 -13.61
CA LEU A 394 -18.28 -10.35 -14.32
C LEU A 394 -18.68 -10.30 -15.80
N ASP A 395 -18.68 -11.43 -16.50
CA ASP A 395 -19.10 -11.50 -17.92
C ASP A 395 -20.54 -10.99 -18.09
N ARG A 396 -21.47 -11.48 -17.28
CA ARG A 396 -22.88 -11.06 -17.31
C ARG A 396 -23.04 -9.56 -17.00
N ALA A 397 -22.42 -9.07 -15.94
CA ALA A 397 -22.52 -7.69 -15.52
C ALA A 397 -21.93 -6.75 -16.57
N TYR A 398 -20.76 -7.07 -17.13
CA TYR A 398 -20.13 -6.24 -18.15
C TYR A 398 -20.93 -6.23 -19.47
N ARG A 399 -21.56 -7.33 -19.86
CA ARG A 399 -22.48 -7.34 -21.02
C ARG A 399 -23.70 -6.46 -20.79
N ARG A 400 -24.24 -6.42 -19.56
CA ARG A 400 -25.35 -5.51 -19.20
C ARG A 400 -24.95 -4.03 -19.26
N LEU A 401 -23.73 -3.68 -18.84
CA LEU A 401 -23.21 -2.32 -18.94
C LEU A 401 -23.07 -1.85 -20.39
N GLY A 402 -22.85 -2.77 -21.34
CA GLY A 402 -22.78 -2.46 -22.78
C GLY A 402 -21.51 -1.71 -23.19
N GLY A 403 -21.46 -1.25 -24.46
CA GLY A 403 -20.34 -0.48 -25.00
C GLY A 403 -18.97 -1.13 -24.73
N ARG A 404 -17.99 -0.34 -24.29
CA ARG A 404 -16.64 -0.82 -24.00
C ARG A 404 -16.56 -1.93 -22.92
N TYR A 405 -17.55 -1.99 -22.03
CA TYR A 405 -17.64 -3.07 -21.04
C TYR A 405 -18.02 -4.40 -21.68
N ALA A 406 -18.94 -4.40 -22.64
CA ALA A 406 -19.30 -5.60 -23.40
C ALA A 406 -18.12 -6.10 -24.28
N GLU A 407 -17.35 -5.17 -24.87
CA GLU A 407 -16.10 -5.52 -25.59
C GLU A 407 -15.07 -6.16 -24.64
N PHE A 408 -14.95 -5.64 -23.41
CA PHE A 408 -14.09 -6.23 -22.41
C PHE A 408 -14.57 -7.61 -21.94
N ALA A 409 -15.90 -7.88 -21.88
CA ALA A 409 -16.42 -9.20 -21.55
C ALA A 409 -15.93 -10.27 -22.54
N ASP A 410 -15.73 -9.94 -23.83
CA ASP A 410 -15.15 -10.87 -24.80
C ASP A 410 -13.66 -11.14 -24.51
N VAL A 411 -12.90 -10.14 -24.09
CA VAL A 411 -11.50 -10.29 -23.63
C VAL A 411 -11.43 -11.17 -22.39
N LEU A 412 -12.35 -10.96 -21.44
CA LEU A 412 -12.45 -11.74 -20.20
C LEU A 412 -12.75 -13.21 -20.50
N ALA A 413 -13.72 -13.46 -21.39
CA ALA A 413 -14.09 -14.82 -21.81
C ALA A 413 -12.91 -15.57 -22.48
N ALA A 414 -12.21 -14.88 -23.37
CA ALA A 414 -11.03 -15.45 -24.03
C ALA A 414 -9.87 -15.72 -23.05
N GLY A 415 -9.71 -14.92 -22.01
CA GLY A 415 -8.65 -15.03 -21.00
C GLY A 415 -8.99 -15.89 -19.79
N ARG A 416 -10.18 -16.50 -19.71
CA ARG A 416 -10.72 -17.17 -18.51
C ARG A 416 -9.79 -18.18 -17.87
N ALA A 417 -9.29 -19.15 -18.64
CA ALA A 417 -8.39 -20.20 -18.12
C ALA A 417 -7.09 -19.60 -17.56
N ARG A 418 -6.48 -18.67 -18.30
CA ARG A 418 -5.26 -17.98 -17.89
C ARG A 418 -5.46 -17.21 -16.57
N LEU A 419 -6.56 -16.47 -16.43
CA LEU A 419 -6.85 -15.68 -15.22
C LEU A 419 -7.05 -16.57 -13.99
N LEU A 420 -7.68 -17.73 -14.14
CA LEU A 420 -7.84 -18.70 -13.04
C LEU A 420 -6.48 -19.27 -12.60
N ASP A 421 -5.64 -19.65 -13.56
CA ASP A 421 -4.30 -20.20 -13.27
C ASP A 421 -3.39 -19.14 -12.64
N GLU A 422 -3.44 -17.89 -13.13
CA GLU A 422 -2.68 -16.77 -12.57
C GLU A 422 -3.09 -16.49 -11.12
N ALA A 423 -4.40 -16.41 -10.82
CA ALA A 423 -4.87 -16.11 -9.47
C ALA A 423 -4.42 -17.16 -8.44
N ARG A 424 -4.36 -18.45 -8.81
CA ARG A 424 -3.80 -19.51 -7.94
C ARG A 424 -2.30 -19.36 -7.79
N ARG A 425 -1.59 -19.15 -8.88
CA ARG A 425 -0.14 -18.99 -8.89
C ARG A 425 0.28 -17.79 -8.04
N ASP A 426 -0.42 -16.67 -8.15
CA ASP A 426 -0.14 -15.46 -7.38
C ASP A 426 -0.14 -15.75 -5.86
N ILE A 427 -1.05 -16.60 -5.36
CA ILE A 427 -1.09 -16.95 -3.93
C ILE A 427 0.00 -17.96 -3.54
N GLU A 428 0.34 -18.91 -4.41
CA GLU A 428 1.46 -19.84 -4.22
C GLU A 428 2.80 -19.07 -4.17
N GLU A 429 3.00 -18.15 -5.08
CA GLU A 429 4.17 -17.26 -5.13
C GLU A 429 4.25 -16.34 -3.90
N PHE A 430 3.12 -15.89 -3.39
CA PHE A 430 3.07 -15.13 -2.14
C PHE A 430 3.48 -16.00 -0.94
N ALA A 431 3.04 -17.24 -0.87
CA ALA A 431 3.46 -18.16 0.18
C ALA A 431 4.98 -18.40 0.13
N VAL A 432 5.54 -18.67 -1.06
CA VAL A 432 6.99 -18.85 -1.29
C VAL A 432 7.77 -17.61 -0.85
N LEU A 433 7.33 -16.41 -1.25
CA LEU A 433 8.02 -15.17 -0.87
C LEU A 433 7.94 -14.92 0.63
N THR A 434 6.78 -15.18 1.26
CA THR A 434 6.59 -15.00 2.70
C THR A 434 7.48 -15.95 3.49
N GLU A 435 7.65 -17.19 3.07
CA GLU A 435 8.50 -18.19 3.71
C GLU A 435 9.98 -17.73 3.79
N VAL A 436 10.50 -17.13 2.73
CA VAL A 436 11.90 -16.68 2.67
C VAL A 436 12.09 -15.24 3.15
N TRP A 437 11.00 -14.50 3.38
CA TRP A 437 11.05 -13.06 3.64
C TRP A 437 11.93 -12.66 4.82
N PRO A 438 11.87 -13.30 6.00
CA PRO A 438 12.75 -12.97 7.11
C PRO A 438 14.24 -13.14 6.79
N ALA A 439 14.58 -14.10 5.91
CA ALA A 439 15.96 -14.29 5.45
C ALA A 439 16.39 -13.15 4.49
N LEU A 440 15.51 -12.72 3.58
CA LEU A 440 15.75 -11.56 2.70
C LEU A 440 15.96 -10.28 3.50
N VAL A 441 15.14 -10.02 4.53
CA VAL A 441 15.29 -8.87 5.42
C VAL A 441 16.64 -8.91 6.17
N ARG A 442 17.06 -10.08 6.67
CA ARG A 442 18.39 -10.24 7.29
C ARG A 442 19.51 -10.02 6.28
N GLY A 443 19.39 -10.58 5.07
CA GLY A 443 20.33 -10.35 3.97
C GLY A 443 20.47 -8.87 3.63
N ALA A 444 19.36 -8.15 3.51
CA ALA A 444 19.35 -6.71 3.25
C ALA A 444 20.08 -5.91 4.34
N ARG A 445 19.87 -6.22 5.60
CA ARG A 445 20.56 -5.57 6.73
C ARG A 445 22.08 -5.80 6.73
N THR A 446 22.51 -6.95 6.21
CA THR A 446 23.93 -7.34 6.24
C THR A 446 24.72 -6.72 5.08
N THR A 447 24.16 -6.73 3.88
CA THR A 447 24.83 -6.33 2.63
C THR A 447 24.50 -4.92 2.17
N GLY A 448 23.31 -4.46 2.50
CA GLY A 448 22.67 -3.30 1.90
C GLY A 448 23.39 -1.95 2.06
N PRO A 449 23.96 -1.60 3.24
CA PRO A 449 24.59 -0.28 3.41
C PRO A 449 25.73 -0.02 2.42
N ALA A 450 26.51 -1.06 2.09
CA ALA A 450 27.63 -0.94 1.16
C ALA A 450 27.19 -0.75 -0.31
N LEU A 451 26.04 -1.30 -0.68
CA LEU A 451 25.50 -1.21 -2.04
C LEU A 451 24.91 0.17 -2.33
N LEU A 452 24.20 0.73 -1.35
CA LEU A 452 23.54 2.03 -1.49
C LEU A 452 24.50 3.21 -1.42
N GLN A 453 25.75 2.99 -0.97
CA GLN A 453 26.84 3.97 -0.97
C GLN A 453 27.62 4.03 -2.30
N ARG A 454 27.44 3.05 -3.19
CA ARG A 454 28.07 2.98 -4.51
C ARG A 454 27.29 3.75 -5.57
N GLN A 455 26.72 4.92 -5.26
CA GLN A 455 26.09 5.73 -6.32
C GLN A 455 27.17 6.05 -7.38
N PRO A 456 26.93 5.80 -8.67
CA PRO A 456 27.84 6.22 -9.73
C PRO A 456 27.95 7.75 -9.74
N ASP A 457 29.19 8.23 -9.86
CA ASP A 457 29.55 9.66 -10.03
C ASP A 457 28.84 10.32 -11.22
#